data_6825ce4fc1ce28979f7d7e7562069e6c
#
_entry.id   6825ce4fc1ce28979f7d7e7562069e6c
#
_cell.length_a   1.000
_cell.length_b   1.000
_cell.length_c   1.000
_cell.angle_alpha   90.00
_cell.angle_beta   90.00
_cell.angle_gamma   90.00
#
_symmetry.space_group_name_H-M   'P 1'
#
loop_
_entity.id
_entity.type
_entity.pdbx_description
1 polymer ?
#
loop_
_entity_poly.entity_id
_entity_poly.type
_entity_poly.pdbx_seq_one_letter_code
_entity_poly.pdbx_strand_id
1 'polypeptide(L)' 'FLYRDRVLAWMVYLNTVSSQNGGGTDFLHQKLTLQPEAGTIVLWPASYTHVHRGGFLTGNVDKYIATGWFIREPT' A
#
# COMPACT_ATOMS: atom_id res chain seq x y z
N PHE A 1 19.86 5.04 -7.49
CA PHE A 1 18.75 4.11 -7.45
C PHE A 1 17.76 4.44 -8.55
N LEU A 2 17.50 3.49 -9.42
CA LEU A 2 16.63 3.68 -10.58
C LEU A 2 15.31 2.95 -10.38
N TYR A 3 14.21 3.53 -10.90
CA TYR A 3 12.88 2.93 -10.80
C TYR A 3 12.82 1.53 -11.41
N ARG A 4 13.57 1.30 -12.47
CA ARG A 4 13.64 -0.01 -13.12
C ARG A 4 14.20 -1.12 -12.23
N ASP A 5 14.88 -0.75 -11.16
CA ASP A 5 15.45 -1.71 -10.22
C ASP A 5 14.43 -2.18 -9.17
N ARG A 6 13.29 -1.55 -9.11
CA ARG A 6 12.21 -1.91 -8.19
C ARG A 6 11.40 -3.05 -8.79
N VAL A 7 11.33 -4.17 -8.07
CA VAL A 7 10.64 -5.38 -8.54
C VAL A 7 9.28 -5.52 -7.89
N LEU A 8 9.25 -5.42 -6.55
CA LEU A 8 8.04 -5.53 -5.76
C LEU A 8 7.94 -4.34 -4.83
N ALA A 9 6.73 -3.85 -4.65
CA ALA A 9 6.40 -2.93 -3.58
C ALA A 9 5.79 -3.70 -2.42
N TRP A 10 6.01 -3.21 -1.21
CA TRP A 10 5.41 -3.79 0.00
C TRP A 10 4.89 -2.69 0.92
N MET A 11 3.89 -3.04 1.68
CA MET A 11 3.32 -2.16 2.68
C MET A 11 2.80 -2.99 3.84
N VAL A 12 3.02 -2.48 5.06
CA VAL A 12 2.49 -3.07 6.28
C VAL A 12 1.59 -2.04 6.93
N TYR A 13 0.37 -2.43 7.26
CA TYR A 13 -0.48 -1.61 8.10
C TYR A 13 -0.07 -1.79 9.56
N LEU A 14 0.25 -0.69 10.23
CA LEU A 14 0.72 -0.73 11.61
C LEU A 14 -0.41 -0.58 12.62
N ASN A 15 -1.57 -0.09 12.17
CA ASN A 15 -2.77 -0.03 12.99
C ASN A 15 -4.00 -0.35 12.15
N THR A 16 -5.09 -0.65 12.85
CA THR A 16 -6.37 -0.92 12.21
C THR A 16 -7.18 0.37 12.13
N VAL A 17 -7.75 0.62 10.94
CA VAL A 17 -8.65 1.75 10.71
C VAL A 17 -9.98 1.17 10.26
N SER A 18 -11.06 1.56 10.94
CA SER A 18 -12.41 1.14 10.59
C SER A 18 -12.81 1.65 9.20
N SER A 19 -13.55 0.85 8.46
CA SER A 19 -14.06 1.25 7.14
C SER A 19 -14.89 2.53 7.18
N GLN A 20 -15.50 2.83 8.33
CA GLN A 20 -16.25 4.08 8.53
C GLN A 20 -15.36 5.31 8.46
N ASN A 21 -14.07 5.16 8.74
CA ASN A 21 -13.08 6.25 8.75
C ASN A 21 -12.29 6.35 7.45
N GLY A 22 -12.55 5.49 6.49
CA GLY A 22 -11.81 5.48 5.22
C GLY A 22 -10.39 4.97 5.36
N GLY A 23 -9.47 5.56 4.63
CA GLY A 23 -8.05 5.24 4.72
C GLY A 23 -7.61 3.96 4.01
N GLY A 24 -8.49 3.34 3.24
CA GLY A 24 -8.15 2.14 2.47
C GLY A 24 -7.16 2.43 1.36
N THR A 25 -6.53 1.39 0.84
CA THR A 25 -5.67 1.47 -0.33
C THR A 25 -6.43 0.92 -1.53
N ASP A 26 -6.60 1.77 -2.55
CA ASP A 26 -7.33 1.39 -3.77
C ASP A 26 -6.33 0.97 -4.84
N PHE A 27 -6.52 -0.23 -5.38
CA PHE A 27 -5.83 -0.68 -6.57
C PHE A 27 -6.78 -0.50 -7.74
N LEU A 28 -6.53 0.52 -8.57
CA LEU A 28 -7.52 1.02 -9.53
C LEU A 28 -7.85 0.03 -10.64
N HIS A 29 -6.83 -0.61 -11.22
CA HIS A 29 -7.04 -1.56 -12.30
C HIS A 29 -7.66 -2.86 -11.83
N GLN A 30 -7.33 -3.29 -10.63
CA GLN A 30 -7.86 -4.50 -10.03
C GLN A 30 -9.23 -4.29 -9.38
N LYS A 31 -9.66 -3.04 -9.25
CA LYS A 31 -10.92 -2.66 -8.59
C LYS A 31 -11.02 -3.23 -7.18
N LEU A 32 -9.92 -3.12 -6.46
CA LEU A 32 -9.77 -3.68 -5.12
C LEU A 32 -9.42 -2.57 -4.14
N THR A 33 -10.13 -2.54 -3.02
CA THR A 33 -9.80 -1.66 -1.89
C THR A 33 -9.46 -2.52 -0.69
N LEU A 34 -8.29 -2.26 -0.11
CA LEU A 34 -7.83 -2.94 1.11
C LEU A 34 -7.97 -1.99 2.29
N GLN A 35 -8.73 -2.41 3.31
CA GLN A 35 -8.89 -1.64 4.52
C GLN A 35 -7.75 -1.93 5.49
N PRO A 36 -7.18 -0.89 6.16
CA PRO A 36 -6.08 -1.11 7.09
C PRO A 36 -6.46 -2.03 8.24
N GLU A 37 -5.70 -3.10 8.39
CA GLU A 37 -5.80 -4.03 9.50
C GLU A 37 -4.39 -4.29 10.01
N ALA A 38 -4.15 -4.02 11.28
CA ALA A 38 -2.83 -4.10 11.88
C ALA A 38 -2.17 -5.46 11.62
N GLY A 39 -0.92 -5.42 11.16
CA GLY A 39 -0.15 -6.62 10.85
C GLY A 39 -0.33 -7.17 9.45
N THR A 40 -1.26 -6.60 8.66
CA THR A 40 -1.45 -7.04 7.27
C THR A 40 -0.31 -6.52 6.41
N ILE A 41 0.29 -7.43 5.65
CA ILE A 41 1.35 -7.13 4.70
C ILE A 41 0.75 -7.25 3.30
N VAL A 42 0.97 -6.23 2.48
CA VAL A 42 0.52 -6.20 1.09
C VAL A 42 1.75 -6.16 0.18
N LEU A 43 1.77 -7.01 -0.81
CA LEU A 43 2.83 -7.08 -1.81
C LEU A 43 2.22 -6.94 -3.20
N TRP A 44 2.85 -6.14 -4.06
CA TRP A 44 2.41 -6.02 -5.45
C TRP A 44 3.59 -5.71 -6.36
N PRO A 45 3.48 -6.06 -7.66
CA PRO A 45 4.52 -5.70 -8.63
C PRO A 45 4.70 -4.18 -8.70
N ALA A 46 5.94 -3.72 -8.69
CA ALA A 46 6.26 -2.30 -8.79
C ALA A 46 6.16 -1.85 -10.25
N SER A 47 4.95 -1.87 -10.79
CA SER A 47 4.70 -1.54 -12.19
C SER A 47 3.40 -0.74 -12.33
N TYR A 48 3.24 -0.11 -13.49
CA TYR A 48 2.05 0.69 -13.78
C TYR A 48 0.76 -0.13 -13.85
N THR A 49 0.84 -1.46 -13.89
CA THR A 49 -0.35 -2.33 -13.87
C THR A 49 -1.04 -2.32 -12.50
N HIS A 50 -0.33 -1.87 -11.47
CA HIS A 50 -0.85 -1.83 -10.09
C HIS A 50 -0.90 -0.40 -9.58
N VAL A 51 -1.57 0.47 -10.35
CA VAL A 51 -1.83 1.85 -9.92
C VAL A 51 -2.69 1.83 -8.67
N HIS A 52 -2.26 2.54 -7.65
CA HIS A 52 -2.93 2.56 -6.35
C HIS A 52 -2.96 3.97 -5.76
N ARG A 53 -3.84 4.15 -4.80
CA ARG A 53 -3.92 5.41 -4.05
C ARG A 53 -4.41 5.14 -2.63
N GLY A 54 -4.02 6.01 -1.70
CA GLY A 54 -4.58 6.02 -0.37
C GLY A 54 -5.91 6.77 -0.36
N GLY A 55 -6.90 6.23 0.34
CA GLY A 55 -8.17 6.90 0.56
C GLY A 55 -8.07 7.95 1.65
N PHE A 56 -9.02 8.89 1.64
CA PHE A 56 -9.09 9.91 2.68
C PHE A 56 -9.47 9.30 4.02
N LEU A 57 -8.83 9.81 5.07
CA LEU A 57 -9.21 9.52 6.45
C LEU A 57 -10.27 10.52 6.89
N THR A 58 -11.29 10.02 7.58
CA THR A 58 -12.31 10.85 8.20
C THR A 58 -12.38 10.56 9.70
N GLY A 59 -12.91 11.51 10.46
CA GLY A 59 -12.96 11.38 11.89
C GLY A 59 -11.61 11.70 12.54
N ASN A 60 -11.49 11.39 13.82
CA ASN A 60 -10.30 11.72 14.60
C ASN A 60 -9.43 10.46 14.76
N VAL A 61 -8.93 9.96 13.64
CA VAL A 61 -8.12 8.73 13.61
C VAL A 61 -6.85 8.97 12.82
N ASP A 62 -5.81 8.20 13.16
CA ASP A 62 -4.54 8.19 12.44
C ASP A 62 -4.35 6.85 11.75
N LYS A 63 -3.61 6.87 10.66
CA LYS A 63 -3.22 5.67 9.94
C LYS A 63 -1.69 5.63 9.87
N TYR A 64 -1.12 4.53 10.32
CA TYR A 64 0.32 4.32 10.30
C TYR A 64 0.66 3.16 9.39
N ILE A 65 1.61 3.41 8.47
CA ILE A 65 2.09 2.38 7.54
C ILE A 65 3.62 2.38 7.52
N ALA A 66 4.18 1.23 7.18
CA ALA A 66 5.56 1.13 6.72
C ALA A 66 5.52 0.64 5.28
N THR A 67 6.36 1.18 4.42
CA THR A 67 6.35 0.83 3.00
C THR A 67 7.75 0.88 2.41
N GLY A 68 7.95 0.15 1.34
CA GLY A 68 9.22 0.11 0.64
C GLY A 68 9.14 -0.76 -0.61
N TRP A 69 10.32 -1.13 -1.09
CA TRP A 69 10.45 -1.93 -2.30
C TRP A 69 11.51 -2.99 -2.13
N PHE A 70 11.31 -4.13 -2.80
CA PHE A 70 12.38 -5.06 -3.08
C PHE A 70 13.00 -4.62 -4.41
N ILE A 71 14.29 -4.47 -4.43
CA ILE A 71 15.01 -4.04 -5.63
C ILE A 71 15.84 -5.19 -6.18
N ARG A 72 16.11 -5.10 -7.47
CA ARG A 72 17.04 -6.00 -8.12
C ARG A 72 18.42 -5.34 -8.13
N GLU A 73 19.40 -6.04 -7.57
CA GLU A 73 20.79 -5.61 -7.65
C GLU A 73 21.53 -6.43 -8.70
N PRO A 74 22.13 -5.79 -9.70
CA PRO A 74 23.01 -6.53 -10.62
C PRO A 74 24.24 -7.00 -9.88
N THR A 75 24.63 -8.23 -10.12
CA THR A 75 25.81 -8.84 -9.54
C THR A 75 26.99 -8.80 -10.49
#